data_dbce79d62636fd20f35451098bc3a1c6
#
_entry.id   dbce79d62636fd20f35451098bc3a1c6
#
_cell.length_a   1.000
_cell.length_b   1.000
_cell.length_c   1.000
_cell.angle_alpha   90.00
_cell.angle_beta   90.00
_cell.angle_gamma   90.00
#
_symmetry.space_group_name_H-M   'P 1'
#
loop_
_entity.id
_entity.type
_entity.pdbx_description
1 polymer ?
#
loop_
_entity_poly.entity_id
_entity_poly.type
_entity_poly.pdbx_seq_one_letter_code
_entity_poly.pdbx_strand_id
1 'polypeptide(L)'
;MQKAWGFLSDPKNLKTITPDYMGFDILSGANRKMFAGQIIQYILTPILGIPFRWVTEITHVEKGHYFVDEQRFGPYTFWHHKHFIEEIPNGVQMTDIVDYKLPLGFLGRFAHWLFVKNKVKSIFEYREQKLESIFGKYE
;
A
#
# COMPACT_ATOMS: atom_id res chain seq x y z
N MET A 1 -18.84 6.44 0.82
CA MET A 1 -17.80 6.55 1.86
C MET A 1 -17.67 5.34 2.77
N GLN A 2 -18.67 4.93 3.56
CA GLN A 2 -18.55 3.84 4.58
C GLN A 2 -18.03 2.51 4.03
N LYS A 3 -18.49 2.06 2.86
CA LYS A 3 -18.04 0.81 2.23
C LYS A 3 -16.57 0.88 1.84
N ALA A 4 -16.14 1.99 1.23
CA ALA A 4 -14.75 2.19 0.82
C ALA A 4 -13.81 2.21 2.05
N TRP A 5 -14.14 3.01 3.07
CA TRP A 5 -13.38 3.02 4.32
C TRP A 5 -13.34 1.64 4.99
N GLY A 6 -14.48 0.95 5.09
CA GLY A 6 -14.57 -0.37 5.70
C GLY A 6 -13.68 -1.41 5.01
N PHE A 7 -13.51 -1.31 3.70
CA PHE A 7 -12.62 -2.18 2.92
C PHE A 7 -11.16 -1.77 3.09
N LEU A 8 -10.83 -0.50 2.87
CA LEU A 8 -9.46 0.00 2.86
C LEU A 8 -8.80 -0.02 4.25
N SER A 9 -9.58 0.19 5.31
CA SER A 9 -9.09 0.13 6.70
C SER A 9 -8.97 -1.29 7.28
N ASP A 10 -9.18 -2.33 6.47
CA ASP A 10 -8.98 -3.72 6.87
C ASP A 10 -7.68 -4.25 6.25
N PRO A 11 -6.62 -4.49 7.05
CA PRO A 11 -5.34 -4.95 6.51
C PRO A 11 -5.41 -6.26 5.72
N LYS A 12 -6.41 -7.10 5.98
CA LYS A 12 -6.62 -8.36 5.23
C LYS A 12 -6.91 -8.13 3.76
N ASN A 13 -7.51 -6.98 3.42
CA ASN A 13 -7.85 -6.61 2.06
C ASN A 13 -6.64 -6.13 1.24
N LEU A 14 -5.49 -5.86 1.88
CA LEU A 14 -4.25 -5.50 1.18
C LEU A 14 -3.86 -6.56 0.13
N LYS A 15 -4.05 -7.84 0.45
CA LYS A 15 -3.80 -8.92 -0.51
C LYS A 15 -4.66 -8.81 -1.75
N THR A 16 -5.92 -8.41 -1.61
CA THR A 16 -6.87 -8.27 -2.72
C THR A 16 -6.49 -7.18 -3.72
N ILE A 17 -5.87 -6.10 -3.23
CA ILE A 17 -5.45 -4.94 -4.02
C ILE A 17 -3.94 -4.92 -4.31
N THR A 18 -3.24 -6.02 -4.05
CA THR A 18 -1.83 -6.22 -4.38
C THR A 18 -1.74 -7.22 -5.52
N PRO A 19 -0.93 -6.97 -6.57
CA PRO A 19 -0.78 -7.90 -7.68
C PRO A 19 -0.36 -9.30 -7.24
N ASP A 20 -0.96 -10.34 -7.82
CA ASP A 20 -0.72 -11.74 -7.44
C ASP A 20 0.75 -12.15 -7.56
N TYR A 21 1.47 -11.60 -8.55
CA TYR A 21 2.90 -11.88 -8.75
C TYR A 21 3.79 -11.42 -7.59
N MET A 22 3.27 -10.55 -6.71
CA MET A 22 4.02 -10.08 -5.54
C MET A 22 4.00 -11.06 -4.37
N GLY A 23 3.21 -12.14 -4.43
CA GLY A 23 3.20 -13.19 -3.41
C GLY A 23 2.92 -12.66 -2.01
N PHE A 24 1.86 -11.89 -1.84
CA PHE A 24 1.53 -11.23 -0.56
C PHE A 24 1.01 -12.21 0.48
N ASP A 25 1.78 -12.45 1.54
CA ASP A 25 1.38 -13.32 2.66
C ASP A 25 1.49 -12.58 4.00
N ILE A 26 0.35 -12.42 4.68
CA ILE A 26 0.29 -11.79 6.00
C ILE A 26 0.75 -12.78 7.06
N LEU A 27 1.78 -12.41 7.84
CA LEU A 27 2.31 -13.22 8.93
C LEU A 27 1.65 -12.91 10.28
N SER A 28 1.38 -11.63 10.56
CA SER A 28 0.77 -11.18 11.82
C SER A 28 0.24 -9.76 11.74
N GLY A 29 -0.54 -9.37 12.76
CA GLY A 29 -0.97 -7.98 12.99
C GLY A 29 -2.24 -7.55 12.25
N ALA A 30 -2.80 -8.38 11.36
CA ALA A 30 -3.99 -8.04 10.55
C ALA A 30 -5.32 -8.57 11.11
N ASN A 31 -5.36 -8.90 12.40
CA ASN A 31 -6.54 -9.52 13.03
C ASN A 31 -7.65 -8.54 13.44
N ARG A 32 -7.43 -7.26 13.23
CA ARG A 32 -8.40 -6.18 13.52
C ARG A 32 -8.27 -5.03 12.53
N LYS A 33 -9.25 -4.15 12.51
CA LYS A 33 -9.21 -2.91 11.71
C LYS A 33 -8.02 -2.05 12.09
N MET A 34 -7.56 -1.22 11.16
CA MET A 34 -6.41 -0.34 11.35
C MET A 34 -6.59 0.62 12.53
N PHE A 35 -5.53 0.77 13.30
CA PHE A 35 -5.39 1.74 14.39
C PHE A 35 -3.96 2.26 14.46
N ALA A 36 -3.77 3.48 14.98
CA ALA A 36 -2.44 4.08 15.12
C ALA A 36 -1.58 3.27 16.10
N GLY A 37 -0.35 2.93 15.69
CA GLY A 37 0.58 2.06 16.42
C GLY A 37 0.46 0.57 16.07
N GLN A 38 -0.43 0.19 15.15
CA GLN A 38 -0.55 -1.21 14.70
C GLN A 38 0.68 -1.63 13.89
N ILE A 39 1.26 -2.77 14.26
CA ILE A 39 2.34 -3.42 13.50
C ILE A 39 1.77 -4.58 12.70
N ILE A 40 2.02 -4.58 11.41
CA ILE A 40 1.61 -5.64 10.47
C ILE A 40 2.87 -6.21 9.82
N GLN A 41 2.99 -7.53 9.81
CA GLN A 41 4.11 -8.22 9.18
C GLN A 41 3.61 -9.08 8.01
N TYR A 42 4.31 -8.98 6.90
CA TYR A 42 4.02 -9.78 5.71
C TYR A 42 5.27 -10.07 4.90
N ILE A 43 5.17 -11.03 3.99
CA ILE A 43 6.18 -11.32 2.99
C ILE A 43 5.68 -10.82 1.64
N LEU A 44 6.55 -10.15 0.93
CA LEU A 44 6.34 -9.72 -0.46
C LEU A 44 7.49 -10.22 -1.33
N THR A 45 7.18 -10.47 -2.60
CA THR A 45 8.15 -10.86 -3.62
C THR A 45 8.18 -9.81 -4.75
N PRO A 46 8.58 -8.55 -4.46
CA PRO A 46 8.37 -7.42 -5.36
C PRO A 46 9.29 -7.43 -6.58
N ILE A 47 10.48 -8.03 -6.49
CA ILE A 47 11.51 -7.96 -7.53
C ILE A 47 12.20 -9.33 -7.68
N LEU A 48 12.34 -9.81 -8.92
CA LEU A 48 13.10 -11.02 -9.30
C LEU A 48 12.72 -12.30 -8.54
N GLY A 49 11.48 -12.41 -8.04
CA GLY A 49 11.05 -13.57 -7.26
C GLY A 49 11.72 -13.72 -5.89
N ILE A 50 12.41 -12.67 -5.40
CA ILE A 50 13.08 -12.70 -4.10
C ILE A 50 12.09 -12.27 -3.01
N PRO A 51 11.81 -13.14 -2.01
CA PRO A 51 10.92 -12.80 -0.91
C PRO A 51 11.59 -11.84 0.06
N PHE A 52 10.89 -10.78 0.43
CA PHE A 52 11.29 -9.83 1.45
C PHE A 52 10.26 -9.82 2.59
N ARG A 53 10.78 -9.86 3.80
CA ARG A 53 9.96 -9.58 4.98
C ARG A 53 9.74 -8.08 5.07
N TRP A 54 8.46 -7.70 5.20
CA TRP A 54 8.05 -6.31 5.34
C TRP A 54 7.31 -6.12 6.66
N VAL A 55 7.73 -5.15 7.43
CA VAL A 55 7.08 -4.75 8.67
C VAL A 55 6.58 -3.33 8.51
N THR A 56 5.27 -3.17 8.58
CA THR A 56 4.59 -1.87 8.51
C THR A 56 4.08 -1.45 9.88
N GLU A 57 4.21 -0.18 10.20
CA GLU A 57 3.45 0.46 11.26
C GLU A 57 2.39 1.37 10.65
N ILE A 58 1.16 1.24 11.10
CA ILE A 58 0.11 2.21 10.85
C ILE A 58 0.33 3.35 11.84
N THR A 59 0.87 4.49 11.39
CA THR A 59 1.27 5.57 12.29
C THR A 59 0.12 6.52 12.62
N HIS A 60 -0.81 6.73 11.69
CA HIS A 60 -1.94 7.64 11.85
C HIS A 60 -3.20 7.02 11.27
N VAL A 61 -4.32 7.24 11.92
CA VAL A 61 -5.66 6.88 11.42
C VAL A 61 -6.64 7.98 11.82
N GLU A 62 -7.25 8.61 10.84
CA GLU A 62 -8.42 9.44 11.00
C GLU A 62 -9.59 8.79 10.29
N LYS A 63 -10.52 8.25 11.07
CA LYS A 63 -11.60 7.39 10.58
C LYS A 63 -12.45 8.09 9.51
N GLY A 64 -12.50 7.49 8.32
CA GLY A 64 -13.26 7.99 7.19
C GLY A 64 -12.53 9.05 6.35
N HIS A 65 -11.31 9.44 6.72
CA HIS A 65 -10.56 10.48 6.02
C HIS A 65 -9.21 10.00 5.51
N TYR A 66 -8.34 9.50 6.39
CA TYR A 66 -7.03 9.03 5.95
C TYR A 66 -6.40 8.06 6.95
N PHE A 67 -5.41 7.33 6.48
CA PHE A 67 -4.45 6.62 7.31
C PHE A 67 -3.05 6.71 6.69
N VAL A 68 -2.04 6.48 7.51
CA VAL A 68 -0.63 6.52 7.10
C VAL A 68 0.05 5.23 7.53
N ASP A 69 0.77 4.61 6.60
CA ASP A 69 1.64 3.48 6.89
C ASP A 69 3.10 3.79 6.60
N GLU A 70 3.98 3.28 7.46
CA GLU A 70 5.42 3.41 7.30
C GLU A 70 6.09 2.04 7.39
N GLN A 71 7.06 1.82 6.53
CA GLN A 71 7.93 0.65 6.64
C GLN A 71 8.87 0.82 7.82
N ARG A 72 8.81 -0.09 8.79
CA ARG A 72 9.77 -0.18 9.89
C ARG A 72 10.93 -1.12 9.57
N PHE A 73 10.66 -2.16 8.79
CA PHE A 73 11.66 -3.07 8.25
C PHE A 73 11.24 -3.52 6.85
N GLY A 74 12.19 -3.58 5.90
CA GLY A 74 11.90 -3.99 4.53
C GLY A 74 12.96 -3.52 3.54
N PRO A 75 12.70 -3.62 2.23
CA PRO A 75 13.68 -3.36 1.18
C PRO A 75 14.02 -1.88 0.96
N TYR A 76 13.21 -0.96 1.45
CA TYR A 76 13.47 0.48 1.32
C TYR A 76 14.19 1.03 2.55
N THR A 77 14.99 2.09 2.39
CA THR A 77 15.55 2.85 3.54
C THR A 77 14.52 3.81 4.12
N PHE A 78 13.53 4.17 3.34
CA PHE A 78 12.41 5.01 3.74
C PHE A 78 11.19 4.64 2.91
N TRP A 79 10.04 4.53 3.55
CA TRP A 79 8.74 4.36 2.92
C TRP A 79 7.68 4.96 3.83
N HIS A 80 7.00 5.97 3.34
CA HIS A 80 5.94 6.69 4.02
C HIS A 80 4.78 6.85 3.06
N HIS A 81 3.66 6.22 3.37
CA HIS A 81 2.52 6.13 2.47
C HIS A 81 1.28 6.70 3.13
N LYS A 82 0.72 7.73 2.53
CA LYS A 82 -0.51 8.41 2.96
C LYS A 82 -1.64 8.00 2.05
N HIS A 83 -2.75 7.58 2.64
CA HIS A 83 -3.98 7.19 1.95
C HIS A 83 -5.08 8.16 2.34
N PHE A 84 -5.43 9.08 1.47
CA PHE A 84 -6.55 9.99 1.68
C PHE A 84 -7.79 9.43 0.99
N ILE A 85 -8.94 9.55 1.65
CA ILE A 85 -10.22 9.05 1.18
C ILE A 85 -11.25 10.16 1.37
N GLU A 86 -11.82 10.64 0.28
CA GLU A 86 -12.73 11.78 0.26
C GLU A 86 -14.04 11.39 -0.43
N GLU A 87 -15.17 11.86 0.12
CA GLU A 87 -16.45 11.73 -0.54
C GLU A 87 -16.60 12.84 -1.59
N ILE A 88 -16.90 12.44 -2.81
CA ILE A 88 -17.15 13.34 -3.94
C ILE A 88 -18.57 13.12 -4.46
N PRO A 89 -19.14 14.01 -5.26
CA PRO A 89 -20.45 13.79 -5.89
C PRO A 89 -20.46 12.45 -6.65
N ASN A 90 -21.40 11.58 -6.31
CA ASN A 90 -21.58 10.24 -6.89
C ASN A 90 -20.45 9.23 -6.67
N GLY A 91 -19.50 9.49 -5.75
CA GLY A 91 -18.39 8.56 -5.57
C GLY A 91 -17.50 8.82 -4.36
N VAL A 92 -16.37 8.15 -4.40
CA VAL A 92 -15.29 8.29 -3.42
C VAL A 92 -13.98 8.44 -4.17
N GLN A 93 -13.24 9.47 -3.87
CA GLN A 93 -11.88 9.66 -4.36
C GLN A 93 -10.88 9.11 -3.36
N MET A 94 -9.95 8.29 -3.84
CA MET A 94 -8.78 7.86 -3.08
C MET A 94 -7.53 8.50 -3.67
N THR A 95 -6.68 9.06 -2.81
CA THR A 95 -5.40 9.65 -3.19
C THR A 95 -4.29 8.99 -2.39
N ASP A 96 -3.39 8.32 -3.09
CA ASP A 96 -2.18 7.72 -2.50
C ASP A 96 -0.98 8.66 -2.73
N ILE A 97 -0.26 9.00 -1.66
CA ILE A 97 0.99 9.74 -1.73
C ILE A 97 2.09 8.90 -1.09
N VAL A 98 3.07 8.50 -1.88
CA VAL A 98 4.17 7.64 -1.45
C VAL A 98 5.49 8.39 -1.53
N ASP A 99 6.10 8.62 -0.38
CA ASP A 99 7.46 9.11 -0.28
C ASP A 99 8.38 7.93 0.04
N TYR A 100 9.38 7.65 -0.80
CA TYR A 100 10.26 6.51 -0.58
C TYR A 100 11.71 6.77 -1.00
N LYS A 101 12.63 6.01 -0.39
CA LYS A 101 14.05 6.03 -0.68
C LYS A 101 14.60 4.61 -0.77
N LEU A 102 15.37 4.34 -1.82
CA LEU A 102 16.07 3.07 -1.99
C LEU A 102 17.42 3.05 -1.24
N PRO A 103 17.89 1.88 -0.83
CA PRO A 103 19.24 1.70 -0.32
C PRO A 103 20.31 1.91 -1.41
N LEU A 104 21.59 1.87 -1.04
CA LEU A 104 22.74 1.88 -1.95
C LEU A 104 22.99 3.19 -2.72
N GLY A 105 22.52 4.33 -2.22
CA GLY A 105 22.88 5.66 -2.73
C GLY A 105 22.70 5.83 -4.25
N PHE A 106 23.80 6.03 -5.00
CA PHE A 106 23.73 6.24 -6.46
C PHE A 106 23.31 4.99 -7.24
N LEU A 107 23.68 3.80 -6.78
CA LEU A 107 23.23 2.53 -7.37
C LEU A 107 21.72 2.33 -7.18
N GLY A 108 21.20 2.71 -6.02
CA GLY A 108 19.76 2.74 -5.77
C GLY A 108 19.03 3.72 -6.69
N ARG A 109 19.59 4.92 -6.94
CA ARG A 109 19.01 5.88 -7.90
C ARG A 109 18.99 5.35 -9.33
N PHE A 110 20.07 4.65 -9.75
CA PHE A 110 20.13 4.02 -11.06
C PHE A 110 19.10 2.89 -11.20
N ALA A 111 19.00 2.01 -10.21
CA ALA A 111 17.99 0.97 -10.16
C ALA A 111 16.55 1.54 -10.15
N HIS A 112 16.32 2.65 -9.44
CA HIS A 112 15.05 3.38 -9.45
C HIS A 112 14.68 3.84 -10.86
N TRP A 113 15.61 4.48 -11.55
CA TRP A 113 15.37 4.97 -12.90
C TRP A 113 15.05 3.84 -13.89
N LEU A 114 15.75 2.69 -13.78
CA LEU A 114 15.55 1.55 -14.69
C LEU A 114 14.28 0.74 -14.40
N PHE A 115 14.00 0.44 -13.13
CA PHE A 115 13.02 -0.60 -12.79
C PHE A 115 12.00 -0.18 -11.73
N VAL A 116 12.43 0.44 -10.63
CA VAL A 116 11.59 0.60 -9.44
C VAL A 116 10.44 1.56 -9.68
N LYS A 117 10.69 2.67 -10.36
CA LYS A 117 9.65 3.67 -10.68
C LYS A 117 8.47 3.05 -11.44
N ASN A 118 8.77 2.29 -12.50
CA ASN A 118 7.74 1.65 -13.32
C ASN A 118 7.03 0.52 -12.55
N LYS A 119 7.77 -0.19 -11.70
CA LYS A 119 7.20 -1.24 -10.86
C LYS A 119 6.22 -0.68 -9.82
N VAL A 120 6.61 0.38 -9.11
CA VAL A 120 5.73 1.07 -8.17
C VAL A 120 4.48 1.60 -8.91
N LYS A 121 4.65 2.25 -10.06
CA LYS A 121 3.54 2.72 -10.88
C LYS A 121 2.58 1.58 -11.23
N SER A 122 3.08 0.45 -11.72
CA SER A 122 2.24 -0.69 -12.11
C SER A 122 1.45 -1.30 -10.94
N ILE A 123 1.98 -1.24 -9.72
CA ILE A 123 1.28 -1.70 -8.52
C ILE A 123 0.07 -0.80 -8.23
N PHE A 124 0.23 0.52 -8.34
CA PHE A 124 -0.87 1.45 -8.11
C PHE A 124 -1.91 1.43 -9.24
N GLU A 125 -1.51 1.26 -10.49
CA GLU A 125 -2.44 1.05 -11.62
C GLU A 125 -3.27 -0.23 -11.43
N TYR A 126 -2.65 -1.32 -10.99
CA TYR A 126 -3.38 -2.55 -10.64
C TYR A 126 -4.38 -2.31 -9.51
N ARG A 127 -3.96 -1.60 -8.45
CA ARG A 127 -4.81 -1.24 -7.31
C ARG A 127 -6.04 -0.45 -7.76
N GLU A 128 -5.85 0.58 -8.58
CA GLU A 128 -6.92 1.40 -9.14
C GLU A 128 -7.93 0.53 -9.89
N GLN A 129 -7.47 -0.27 -10.86
CA GLN A 129 -8.33 -1.18 -11.64
C GLN A 129 -9.08 -2.17 -10.72
N LYS A 130 -8.43 -2.68 -9.69
CA LYS A 130 -9.02 -3.62 -8.75
C LYS A 130 -10.11 -2.96 -7.91
N LEU A 131 -9.86 -1.75 -7.41
CA LEU A 131 -10.85 -0.96 -6.66
C LEU A 131 -12.04 -0.58 -7.54
N GLU A 132 -11.81 -0.16 -8.78
CA GLU A 132 -12.89 0.08 -9.76
C GLU A 132 -13.73 -1.18 -10.01
N SER A 133 -13.10 -2.37 -10.08
CA SER A 133 -13.83 -3.62 -10.25
C SER A 133 -14.70 -4.00 -9.05
N ILE A 134 -14.31 -3.58 -7.84
CA ILE A 134 -15.02 -3.88 -6.58
C ILE A 134 -16.14 -2.89 -6.31
N PHE A 135 -15.89 -1.60 -6.56
CA PHE A 135 -16.79 -0.51 -6.16
C PHE A 135 -17.54 0.13 -7.33
N GLY A 136 -17.15 -0.14 -8.54
CA GLY A 136 -17.62 0.51 -9.74
C GLY A 136 -16.68 1.63 -10.20
N LYS A 137 -16.73 1.93 -11.49
CA LYS A 137 -15.99 3.04 -12.09
C LYS A 137 -16.74 4.34 -11.86
N TYR A 138 -16.00 5.42 -11.59
CA TYR A 138 -16.57 6.76 -11.51
C TYR A 138 -16.97 7.24 -12.93
N GLU A 139 -18.22 7.70 -13.06
CA GLU A 139 -18.78 8.27 -14.30
C GLU A 139 -18.97 9.78 -14.18
#